data_cea2ac24f9189995ba1214a0b5db4936
#
_entry.id   cea2ac24f9189995ba1214a0b5db4936
#
_cell.length_a   1.000
_cell.length_b   1.000
_cell.length_c   1.000
_cell.angle_alpha   90.00
_cell.angle_beta   90.00
_cell.angle_gamma   90.00
#
_symmetry.space_group_name_H-M   'P 1'
#
loop_
_entity.id
_entity.type
_entity.pdbx_description
1 polymer ?
#
loop_
_entity_poly.entity_id
_entity_poly.type
_entity_poly.pdbx_seq_one_letter_code
_entity_poly.pdbx_strand_id
1 'polypeptide(L)'
;HDLRTPLTRIKLQLAVIKDKNLSEKISKDVDEMEKMLNEYLQFTSTGAKDKTETFDFSELTDEIISKYENANIERRISKKIFFNGRKNLITRCINNLLDNSIKYAEKIIVNLEKKNSNILLSIEDNGPGVEKSEFKNITKPFYKIDKSRSDSKSSVGLGLSISSDIVRSHGGDIKFDKSKLGGLEVTISLPY
;
A
#
# COMPACT_ATOMS: atom_id res chain seq x y z
N HIS A 1 9.22 -2.32 21.06
CA HIS A 1 9.61 -3.49 21.89
C HIS A 1 8.45 -3.97 22.77
N ASP A 2 7.73 -3.08 23.42
CA ASP A 2 6.75 -3.42 24.48
C ASP A 2 5.50 -4.17 23.96
N LEU A 3 5.10 -3.96 22.68
CA LEU A 3 3.95 -4.64 22.09
C LEU A 3 4.26 -6.03 21.52
N ARG A 4 5.52 -6.33 21.20
CA ARG A 4 5.93 -7.66 20.73
C ARG A 4 5.97 -8.69 21.84
N THR A 5 6.37 -8.27 23.04
CA THR A 5 6.51 -9.17 24.21
C THR A 5 5.20 -9.87 24.58
N PRO A 6 4.02 -9.19 24.71
CA PRO A 6 2.76 -9.87 25.00
C PRO A 6 2.32 -10.83 23.90
N LEU A 7 2.54 -10.49 22.60
CA LEU A 7 2.21 -11.41 21.50
C LEU A 7 3.04 -12.69 21.54
N THR A 8 4.35 -12.58 21.79
CA THR A 8 5.22 -13.75 21.97
C THR A 8 4.77 -14.62 23.13
N ARG A 9 4.35 -14.01 24.26
CA ARG A 9 3.82 -14.75 25.41
C ARG A 9 2.54 -15.51 25.08
N ILE A 10 1.60 -14.88 24.34
CA ILE A 10 0.36 -15.53 23.89
C ILE A 10 0.70 -16.72 22.98
N LYS A 11 1.64 -16.59 22.03
CA LYS A 11 2.10 -17.70 21.19
C LYS A 11 2.65 -18.86 21.99
N LEU A 12 3.45 -18.59 23.01
CA LEU A 12 3.97 -19.63 23.92
C LEU A 12 2.87 -20.33 24.71
N GLN A 13 1.86 -19.58 25.18
CA GLN A 13 0.72 -20.16 25.89
C GLN A 13 -0.16 -21.01 24.97
N LEU A 14 -0.33 -20.61 23.70
CA LEU A 14 -1.07 -21.39 22.70
C LEU A 14 -0.42 -22.75 22.41
N ALA A 15 0.90 -22.84 22.46
CA ALA A 15 1.64 -24.09 22.24
C ALA A 15 1.35 -25.17 23.30
N VAL A 16 0.82 -24.80 24.47
CA VAL A 16 0.50 -25.72 25.59
C VAL A 16 -1.00 -26.07 25.63
N ILE A 17 -1.82 -25.47 24.82
CA ILE A 17 -3.27 -25.75 24.77
C ILE A 17 -3.51 -27.11 24.13
N LYS A 18 -4.28 -27.97 24.83
CA LYS A 18 -4.60 -29.34 24.35
C LYS A 18 -5.60 -29.37 23.21
N ASP A 19 -6.48 -28.38 23.10
CA ASP A 19 -7.43 -28.22 21.99
C ASP A 19 -6.69 -27.63 20.77
N LYS A 20 -6.27 -28.48 19.86
CA LYS A 20 -5.54 -28.09 18.65
C LYS A 20 -6.35 -27.13 17.76
N ASN A 21 -7.66 -27.33 17.65
CA ASN A 21 -8.51 -26.53 16.75
C ASN A 21 -8.67 -25.09 17.28
N LEU A 22 -8.82 -24.94 18.61
CA LEU A 22 -8.87 -23.64 19.26
C LEU A 22 -7.49 -22.95 19.21
N SER A 23 -6.41 -23.71 19.48
CA SER A 23 -5.04 -23.22 19.43
C SER A 23 -4.68 -22.68 18.03
N GLU A 24 -5.03 -23.42 16.95
CA GLU A 24 -4.77 -22.97 15.56
C GLU A 24 -5.54 -21.70 15.18
N LYS A 25 -6.81 -21.57 15.62
CA LYS A 25 -7.61 -20.35 15.36
C LYS A 25 -6.98 -19.14 16.03
N ILE A 26 -6.68 -19.25 17.32
CA ILE A 26 -6.09 -18.13 18.06
C ILE A 26 -4.68 -17.82 17.55
N SER A 27 -3.89 -18.83 17.14
CA SER A 27 -2.56 -18.60 16.55
C SER A 27 -2.64 -17.76 15.29
N LYS A 28 -3.62 -18.02 14.41
CA LYS A 28 -3.86 -17.19 13.19
C LYS A 28 -4.19 -15.75 13.54
N ASP A 29 -5.04 -15.53 14.54
CA ASP A 29 -5.39 -14.17 14.99
C ASP A 29 -4.17 -13.44 15.56
N VAL A 30 -3.32 -14.12 16.32
CA VAL A 30 -2.08 -13.56 16.87
C VAL A 30 -1.07 -13.26 15.77
N ASP A 31 -0.94 -14.12 14.76
CA ASP A 31 -0.07 -13.87 13.59
C ASP A 31 -0.54 -12.67 12.78
N GLU A 32 -1.86 -12.50 12.63
CA GLU A 32 -2.44 -11.32 12.00
C GLU A 32 -2.17 -10.04 12.80
N MET A 33 -2.32 -10.09 14.13
CA MET A 33 -1.98 -8.97 15.02
C MET A 33 -0.48 -8.62 14.96
N GLU A 34 0.41 -9.61 14.91
CA GLU A 34 1.85 -9.37 14.77
C GLU A 34 2.19 -8.70 13.43
N LYS A 35 1.55 -9.15 12.36
CA LYS A 35 1.68 -8.52 11.04
C LYS A 35 1.21 -7.07 11.06
N MET A 36 0.03 -6.80 11.64
CA MET A 36 -0.51 -5.45 11.81
C MET A 36 0.44 -4.54 12.58
N LEU A 37 0.97 -5.04 13.68
CA LEU A 37 1.91 -4.31 14.52
C LEU A 37 3.21 -4.00 13.76
N ASN A 38 3.76 -4.97 13.04
CA ASN A 38 4.99 -4.78 12.29
C ASN A 38 4.81 -3.76 11.14
N GLU A 39 3.69 -3.80 10.42
CA GLU A 39 3.37 -2.81 9.39
C GLU A 39 3.22 -1.40 9.97
N TYR A 40 2.58 -1.28 11.13
CA TYR A 40 2.43 -0.01 11.84
C TYR A 40 3.77 0.52 12.38
N LEU A 41 4.59 -0.32 13.00
CA LEU A 41 5.91 0.06 13.50
C LEU A 41 6.85 0.46 12.37
N GLN A 42 6.82 -0.23 11.24
CA GLN A 42 7.56 0.19 10.06
C GLN A 42 7.10 1.57 9.56
N PHE A 43 5.80 1.85 9.62
CA PHE A 43 5.27 3.16 9.25
C PHE A 43 5.82 4.26 10.15
N THR A 44 5.76 4.10 11.47
CA THR A 44 6.20 5.12 12.44
C THR A 44 7.73 5.29 12.51
N SER A 45 8.50 4.22 12.23
CA SER A 45 9.96 4.25 12.33
C SER A 45 10.67 4.78 11.07
N THR A 46 10.09 4.59 9.89
CA THR A 46 10.73 4.92 8.61
C THR A 46 10.77 6.44 8.37
N GLY A 47 9.75 7.17 8.85
CA GLY A 47 9.65 8.61 8.59
C GLY A 47 10.69 9.50 9.26
N ALA A 48 11.29 9.05 10.37
CA ALA A 48 12.21 9.86 11.18
C ALA A 48 13.69 9.78 10.72
N LYS A 49 14.06 8.78 9.90
CA LYS A 49 15.46 8.52 9.49
C LYS A 49 15.73 8.68 7.99
N ASP A 50 14.68 8.76 7.16
CA ASP A 50 14.86 8.85 5.70
C ASP A 50 15.30 10.26 5.30
N LYS A 51 16.46 10.33 4.65
CA LYS A 51 16.98 11.58 4.09
C LYS A 51 16.20 11.95 2.82
N THR A 52 15.98 13.25 2.65
CA THR A 52 15.50 13.81 1.40
C THR A 52 16.64 13.84 0.40
N GLU A 53 16.41 13.31 -0.80
CA GLU A 53 17.38 13.27 -1.89
C GLU A 53 16.69 13.51 -3.23
N THR A 54 17.44 13.96 -4.22
CA THR A 54 16.95 14.10 -5.60
C THR A 54 17.21 12.79 -6.34
N PHE A 55 16.16 12.20 -6.93
CA PHE A 55 16.24 10.95 -7.70
C PHE A 55 15.37 11.03 -8.95
N ASP A 56 15.67 10.20 -9.95
CA ASP A 56 14.82 10.03 -11.14
C ASP A 56 13.59 9.19 -10.75
N PHE A 57 12.43 9.84 -10.72
CA PHE A 57 11.15 9.21 -10.35
C PHE A 57 10.66 8.26 -11.44
N SER A 58 11.00 8.56 -12.71
CA SER A 58 10.68 7.69 -13.84
C SER A 58 11.41 6.36 -13.72
N GLU A 59 12.72 6.40 -13.47
CA GLU A 59 13.56 5.23 -13.31
C GLU A 59 13.13 4.41 -12.08
N LEU A 60 12.89 5.08 -10.95
CA LEU A 60 12.38 4.42 -9.74
C LEU A 60 11.05 3.69 -10.00
N THR A 61 10.11 4.33 -10.72
CA THR A 61 8.81 3.72 -11.02
C THR A 61 8.98 2.50 -11.91
N ASP A 62 9.82 2.57 -12.94
CA ASP A 62 10.13 1.45 -13.82
C ASP A 62 10.82 0.29 -13.08
N GLU A 63 11.76 0.58 -12.20
CA GLU A 63 12.44 -0.42 -11.36
C GLU A 63 11.44 -1.16 -10.45
N ILE A 64 10.48 -0.42 -9.85
CA ILE A 64 9.47 -1.02 -8.99
C ILE A 64 8.56 -1.94 -9.81
N ILE A 65 8.02 -1.46 -10.94
CA ILE A 65 7.13 -2.26 -11.79
C ILE A 65 7.82 -3.52 -12.30
N SER A 66 9.12 -3.45 -12.59
CA SER A 66 9.89 -4.59 -13.11
C SER A 66 9.99 -5.76 -12.14
N LYS A 67 9.73 -5.55 -10.84
CA LYS A 67 9.71 -6.62 -9.83
C LYS A 67 8.42 -7.46 -9.88
N TYR A 68 7.39 -6.98 -10.57
CA TYR A 68 6.10 -7.66 -10.71
C TYR A 68 5.99 -8.40 -12.05
N GLU A 69 6.91 -9.34 -12.30
CA GLU A 69 7.08 -10.05 -13.59
C GLU A 69 5.81 -10.77 -14.08
N ASN A 70 4.99 -11.26 -13.15
CA ASN A 70 3.78 -12.03 -13.47
C ASN A 70 2.51 -11.15 -13.55
N ALA A 71 2.62 -9.84 -13.37
CA ALA A 71 1.47 -8.93 -13.41
C ALA A 71 1.35 -8.26 -14.78
N ASN A 72 0.13 -8.16 -15.30
CA ASN A 72 -0.13 -7.47 -16.56
C ASN A 72 -0.21 -5.96 -16.31
N ILE A 73 0.95 -5.30 -16.35
CA ILE A 73 1.10 -3.86 -16.10
C ILE A 73 1.54 -3.13 -17.36
N GLU A 74 0.66 -2.33 -17.93
CA GLU A 74 0.98 -1.39 -19.01
C GLU A 74 1.65 -0.15 -18.42
N ARG A 75 2.80 0.25 -19.00
CA ARG A 75 3.61 1.38 -18.52
C ARG A 75 3.49 2.56 -19.47
N ARG A 76 3.10 3.72 -18.95
CA ARG A 76 3.04 5.00 -19.65
C ARG A 76 3.86 6.03 -18.86
N ILE A 77 5.17 5.85 -18.87
CA ILE A 77 6.08 6.60 -18.01
C ILE A 77 6.86 7.63 -18.83
N SER A 78 6.63 8.91 -18.55
CA SER A 78 7.44 10.00 -19.08
C SER A 78 8.83 9.94 -18.48
N LYS A 79 9.87 10.11 -19.32
CA LYS A 79 11.27 9.98 -18.90
C LYS A 79 11.80 11.24 -18.22
N LYS A 80 12.81 11.07 -17.35
CA LYS A 80 13.58 12.15 -16.73
C LYS A 80 12.74 13.09 -15.86
N ILE A 81 11.85 12.52 -15.05
CA ILE A 81 11.14 13.24 -14.03
C ILE A 81 11.92 13.11 -12.73
N PHE A 82 12.61 14.17 -12.34
CA PHE A 82 13.35 14.21 -11.08
C PHE A 82 12.43 14.70 -9.96
N PHE A 83 12.58 14.12 -8.79
CA PHE A 83 11.82 14.49 -7.60
C PHE A 83 12.76 14.60 -6.40
N ASN A 84 12.58 15.65 -5.58
CA ASN A 84 13.31 15.83 -4.34
C ASN A 84 12.44 15.36 -3.17
N GLY A 85 12.75 14.20 -2.62
CA GLY A 85 11.90 13.58 -1.60
C GLY A 85 12.60 12.41 -0.91
N ARG A 86 11.85 11.73 -0.04
CA ARG A 86 12.32 10.54 0.67
C ARG A 86 12.07 9.29 -0.19
N LYS A 87 13.11 8.88 -0.94
CA LYS A 87 13.01 7.79 -1.95
C LYS A 87 12.39 6.52 -1.39
N ASN A 88 12.78 6.10 -0.18
CA ASN A 88 12.24 4.86 0.42
C ASN A 88 10.73 4.97 0.72
N LEU A 89 10.26 6.13 1.17
CA LEU A 89 8.83 6.34 1.41
C LEU A 89 8.04 6.34 0.10
N ILE A 90 8.54 6.99 -0.94
CA ILE A 90 7.91 6.97 -2.27
C ILE A 90 7.88 5.55 -2.83
N THR A 91 8.97 4.79 -2.72
CA THR A 91 9.02 3.37 -3.10
C THR A 91 7.92 2.57 -2.39
N ARG A 92 7.77 2.77 -1.08
CA ARG A 92 6.74 2.11 -0.28
C ARG A 92 5.33 2.49 -0.72
N CYS A 93 5.12 3.79 -1.01
CA CYS A 93 3.83 4.27 -1.52
C CYS A 93 3.45 3.56 -2.82
N ILE A 94 4.35 3.53 -3.81
CA ILE A 94 4.11 2.89 -5.10
C ILE A 94 3.85 1.38 -4.93
N ASN A 95 4.66 0.68 -4.12
CA ASN A 95 4.44 -0.75 -3.85
C ASN A 95 3.06 -1.00 -3.23
N ASN A 96 2.65 -0.22 -2.21
CA ASN A 96 1.33 -0.37 -1.59
C ASN A 96 0.17 -0.20 -2.59
N LEU A 97 0.29 0.76 -3.52
CA LEU A 97 -0.72 1.00 -4.55
C LEU A 97 -0.74 -0.15 -5.57
N LEU A 98 0.43 -0.60 -6.04
CA LEU A 98 0.54 -1.72 -6.97
C LEU A 98 0.05 -3.03 -6.35
N ASP A 99 0.47 -3.36 -5.12
CA ASP A 99 0.04 -4.56 -4.40
C ASP A 99 -1.49 -4.59 -4.25
N ASN A 100 -2.11 -3.42 -4.01
CA ASN A 100 -3.55 -3.30 -3.94
C ASN A 100 -4.19 -3.61 -5.30
N SER A 101 -3.70 -3.02 -6.40
CA SER A 101 -4.24 -3.26 -7.74
C SER A 101 -4.02 -4.70 -8.20
N ILE A 102 -2.84 -5.28 -7.99
CA ILE A 102 -2.53 -6.68 -8.35
C ILE A 102 -3.41 -7.67 -7.59
N LYS A 103 -3.76 -7.34 -6.35
CA LYS A 103 -4.63 -8.20 -5.53
C LYS A 103 -6.04 -8.32 -6.09
N TYR A 104 -6.57 -7.27 -6.70
CA TYR A 104 -7.98 -7.18 -7.08
C TYR A 104 -8.23 -7.15 -8.59
N ALA A 105 -7.17 -7.02 -9.41
CA ALA A 105 -7.29 -6.84 -10.85
C ALA A 105 -6.32 -7.72 -11.64
N GLU A 106 -6.66 -7.94 -12.91
CA GLU A 106 -5.84 -8.70 -13.87
C GLU A 106 -5.06 -7.77 -14.81
N LYS A 107 -5.56 -6.55 -15.02
CA LYS A 107 -4.92 -5.54 -15.87
C LYS A 107 -4.75 -4.24 -15.14
N ILE A 108 -3.55 -3.69 -15.21
CA ILE A 108 -3.16 -2.44 -14.55
C ILE A 108 -2.49 -1.52 -15.56
N ILE A 109 -2.75 -0.22 -15.48
CA ILE A 109 -2.03 0.82 -16.22
C ILE A 109 -1.38 1.75 -15.21
N VAL A 110 -0.08 1.94 -15.32
CA VAL A 110 0.68 2.94 -14.55
C VAL A 110 1.07 4.07 -15.48
N ASN A 111 0.60 5.27 -15.15
CA ASN A 111 0.93 6.47 -15.90
C ASN A 111 1.69 7.46 -14.99
N LEU A 112 2.86 7.92 -15.47
CA LEU A 112 3.68 8.93 -14.80
C LEU A 112 3.93 10.09 -15.75
N GLU A 113 3.49 11.27 -15.39
CA GLU A 113 3.66 12.48 -16.16
C GLU A 113 3.97 13.69 -15.29
N LYS A 114 4.56 14.72 -15.90
CA LYS A 114 4.68 16.04 -15.32
C LYS A 114 3.61 16.93 -15.92
N LYS A 115 2.76 17.51 -15.07
CA LYS A 115 1.69 18.38 -15.49
C LYS A 115 1.63 19.63 -14.63
N ASN A 116 1.75 20.78 -15.26
CA ASN A 116 1.89 22.06 -14.57
C ASN A 116 3.09 22.03 -13.58
N SER A 117 2.86 22.34 -12.31
CA SER A 117 3.88 22.30 -11.24
C SER A 117 3.85 21.03 -10.42
N ASN A 118 3.25 19.94 -10.93
CA ASN A 118 3.12 18.69 -10.19
C ASN A 118 3.62 17.49 -11.02
N ILE A 119 4.12 16.50 -10.32
CA ILE A 119 4.30 15.14 -10.82
C ILE A 119 3.01 14.38 -10.52
N LEU A 120 2.42 13.78 -11.54
CA LEU A 120 1.25 12.94 -11.41
C LEU A 120 1.64 11.48 -11.68
N LEU A 121 1.41 10.62 -10.69
CA LEU A 121 1.46 9.17 -10.87
C LEU A 121 0.05 8.62 -10.68
N SER A 122 -0.51 8.01 -11.71
CA SER A 122 -1.79 7.30 -11.62
C SER A 122 -1.61 5.81 -11.83
N ILE A 123 -2.37 5.03 -11.06
CA ILE A 123 -2.48 3.58 -11.17
C ILE A 123 -3.95 3.27 -11.37
N GLU A 124 -4.26 2.74 -12.54
CA GLU A 124 -5.61 2.35 -12.95
C GLU A 124 -5.71 0.83 -13.03
N ASP A 125 -6.80 0.26 -12.58
CA ASP A 125 -7.02 -1.18 -12.63
C ASP A 125 -8.40 -1.55 -13.19
N ASN A 126 -8.57 -2.83 -13.58
CA ASN A 126 -9.83 -3.41 -14.03
C ASN A 126 -10.51 -4.27 -12.97
N GLY A 127 -10.21 -4.05 -11.69
CA GLY A 127 -10.82 -4.75 -10.57
C GLY A 127 -12.30 -4.40 -10.36
N PRO A 128 -12.89 -4.78 -9.22
CA PRO A 128 -14.30 -4.52 -8.92
C PRO A 128 -14.59 -3.03 -8.70
N GLY A 129 -13.56 -2.19 -8.57
CA GLY A 129 -13.70 -0.77 -8.25
C GLY A 129 -14.15 -0.54 -6.80
N VAL A 130 -14.40 0.74 -6.51
CA VAL A 130 -14.85 1.21 -5.20
C VAL A 130 -15.96 2.24 -5.41
N GLU A 131 -17.02 2.14 -4.62
CA GLU A 131 -18.10 3.14 -4.65
C GLU A 131 -17.60 4.51 -4.18
N LYS A 132 -18.03 5.60 -4.83
CA LYS A 132 -17.59 6.98 -4.50
C LYS A 132 -17.83 7.36 -3.04
N SER A 133 -18.89 6.84 -2.43
CA SER A 133 -19.21 7.03 -1.01
C SER A 133 -18.10 6.49 -0.08
N GLU A 134 -17.33 5.51 -0.55
CA GLU A 134 -16.28 4.85 0.20
C GLU A 134 -14.90 5.51 0.05
N PHE A 135 -14.70 6.40 -0.89
CA PHE A 135 -13.40 7.04 -1.14
C PHE A 135 -12.79 7.72 0.08
N LYS A 136 -13.62 8.28 0.97
CA LYS A 136 -13.15 8.86 2.25
C LYS A 136 -12.82 7.81 3.31
N ASN A 137 -13.36 6.61 3.17
CA ASN A 137 -13.19 5.54 4.14
C ASN A 137 -11.98 4.67 3.82
N ILE A 138 -11.69 4.39 2.53
CA ILE A 138 -10.59 3.50 2.12
C ILE A 138 -9.19 3.99 2.52
N THR A 139 -9.05 5.27 2.86
CA THR A 139 -7.80 5.84 3.42
C THR A 139 -7.73 5.79 4.94
N LYS A 140 -8.79 5.31 5.62
CA LYS A 140 -8.74 5.12 7.08
C LYS A 140 -7.93 3.87 7.42
N PRO A 141 -7.06 3.92 8.44
CA PRO A 141 -6.35 2.73 8.90
C PRO A 141 -7.31 1.58 9.24
N PHE A 142 -6.93 0.36 8.87
CA PHE A 142 -7.68 -0.89 9.13
C PHE A 142 -9.05 -0.98 8.44
N TYR A 143 -9.38 -0.05 7.55
CA TYR A 143 -10.64 -0.09 6.82
C TYR A 143 -10.59 -1.11 5.67
N LYS A 144 -11.64 -1.93 5.57
CA LYS A 144 -11.87 -2.90 4.48
C LYS A 144 -13.33 -2.80 4.05
N ILE A 145 -13.58 -2.71 2.74
CA ILE A 145 -14.94 -2.64 2.17
C ILE A 145 -15.69 -3.95 2.43
N ASP A 146 -15.04 -5.09 2.19
CA ASP A 146 -15.62 -6.43 2.41
C ASP A 146 -14.99 -7.09 3.63
N LYS A 147 -15.77 -7.23 4.71
CA LYS A 147 -15.40 -8.03 5.88
C LYS A 147 -15.58 -9.54 5.64
N SER A 148 -16.34 -9.94 4.60
CA SER A 148 -16.74 -11.32 4.33
C SER A 148 -15.79 -12.10 3.43
N ARG A 149 -14.88 -11.45 2.71
CA ARG A 149 -13.83 -12.13 1.94
C ARG A 149 -12.70 -12.55 2.86
N SER A 150 -13.00 -13.53 3.69
CA SER A 150 -12.10 -14.20 4.61
C SER A 150 -11.06 -15.10 3.92
N ASP A 151 -10.83 -14.94 2.64
CA ASP A 151 -9.87 -15.73 1.91
C ASP A 151 -8.44 -15.20 2.13
N SER A 152 -7.72 -15.93 2.92
CA SER A 152 -6.28 -16.20 3.08
C SER A 152 -5.19 -15.23 2.52
N LYS A 153 -5.51 -14.13 1.87
CA LYS A 153 -4.59 -13.05 1.48
C LYS A 153 -4.92 -11.78 2.25
N SER A 154 -4.88 -11.86 3.58
CA SER A 154 -5.27 -10.76 4.45
C SER A 154 -4.30 -9.59 4.32
N SER A 155 -4.70 -8.55 3.60
CA SER A 155 -4.11 -7.24 3.79
C SER A 155 -4.71 -6.63 5.06
N VAL A 156 -3.88 -6.01 5.87
CA VAL A 156 -4.27 -5.40 7.14
C VAL A 156 -5.19 -4.19 6.98
N GLY A 157 -5.29 -3.62 5.76
CA GLY A 157 -6.04 -2.39 5.50
C GLY A 157 -5.26 -1.13 5.86
N LEU A 158 -3.92 -1.20 5.84
CA LEU A 158 -3.03 -0.07 6.12
C LEU A 158 -2.40 0.53 4.85
N GLY A 159 -2.35 -0.19 3.74
CA GLY A 159 -1.62 0.23 2.55
C GLY A 159 -2.04 1.62 2.03
N LEU A 160 -3.35 1.85 1.83
CA LEU A 160 -3.85 3.13 1.31
C LEU A 160 -3.71 4.27 2.33
N SER A 161 -3.89 4.02 3.63
CA SER A 161 -3.67 5.03 4.66
C SER A 161 -2.20 5.45 4.72
N ILE A 162 -1.27 4.48 4.69
CA ILE A 162 0.18 4.73 4.63
C ILE A 162 0.54 5.53 3.37
N SER A 163 0.00 5.16 2.21
CA SER A 163 0.24 5.89 0.96
C SER A 163 -0.25 7.33 1.04
N SER A 164 -1.44 7.56 1.61
CA SER A 164 -1.99 8.90 1.84
C SER A 164 -1.08 9.75 2.73
N ASP A 165 -0.59 9.18 3.84
CA ASP A 165 0.29 9.90 4.76
C ASP A 165 1.66 10.19 4.14
N ILE A 166 2.21 9.26 3.37
CA ILE A 166 3.47 9.48 2.64
C ILE A 166 3.31 10.62 1.65
N VAL A 167 2.26 10.62 0.82
CA VAL A 167 2.00 11.67 -0.17
C VAL A 167 1.84 13.02 0.50
N ARG A 168 1.02 13.11 1.56
CA ARG A 168 0.83 14.35 2.34
C ARG A 168 2.11 14.84 2.98
N SER A 169 2.95 13.96 3.48
CA SER A 169 4.24 14.31 4.09
C SER A 169 5.27 14.85 3.08
N HIS A 170 4.99 14.75 1.78
CA HIS A 170 5.73 15.36 0.68
C HIS A 170 4.99 16.58 0.08
N GLY A 171 3.95 17.10 0.77
CA GLY A 171 3.16 18.24 0.30
C GLY A 171 2.19 17.90 -0.85
N GLY A 172 1.99 16.63 -1.12
CA GLY A 172 1.14 16.14 -2.20
C GLY A 172 -0.30 15.83 -1.78
N ASP A 173 -1.07 15.34 -2.73
CA ASP A 173 -2.46 14.90 -2.55
C ASP A 173 -2.71 13.55 -3.23
N ILE A 174 -3.65 12.77 -2.70
CA ILE A 174 -4.08 11.48 -3.25
C ILE A 174 -5.57 11.55 -3.59
N LYS A 175 -5.93 11.14 -4.82
CA LYS A 175 -7.29 11.12 -5.31
C LYS A 175 -7.69 9.75 -5.80
N PHE A 176 -8.97 9.45 -5.67
CA PHE A 176 -9.57 8.21 -6.11
C PHE A 176 -10.68 8.53 -7.12
N ASP A 177 -10.74 7.77 -8.19
CA ASP A 177 -11.83 7.86 -9.17
C ASP A 177 -12.11 6.46 -9.75
N LYS A 178 -13.17 6.38 -10.57
CA LYS A 178 -13.46 5.17 -11.33
C LYS A 178 -12.49 5.08 -12.51
N SER A 179 -11.78 3.96 -12.61
CA SER A 179 -10.88 3.68 -13.73
C SER A 179 -11.67 3.54 -15.04
N LYS A 180 -11.06 3.97 -16.13
CA LYS A 180 -11.55 3.70 -17.50
C LYS A 180 -11.56 2.21 -17.84
N LEU A 181 -10.77 1.41 -17.12
CA LEU A 181 -10.75 -0.04 -17.21
C LEU A 181 -11.91 -0.71 -16.44
N GLY A 182 -12.68 0.06 -15.66
CA GLY A 182 -13.82 -0.41 -14.90
C GLY A 182 -13.59 -0.50 -13.38
N GLY A 183 -12.35 -0.59 -12.93
CA GLY A 183 -11.96 -0.70 -11.52
C GLY A 183 -11.70 0.63 -10.83
N LEU A 184 -10.62 0.71 -10.05
CA LEU A 184 -10.19 1.89 -9.31
C LEU A 184 -9.06 2.63 -10.03
N GLU A 185 -9.11 3.94 -10.04
CA GLU A 185 -8.00 4.82 -10.38
C GLU A 185 -7.52 5.53 -9.11
N VAL A 186 -6.23 5.39 -8.80
CA VAL A 186 -5.57 6.11 -7.73
C VAL A 186 -4.55 7.05 -8.35
N THR A 187 -4.70 8.35 -8.13
CA THR A 187 -3.76 9.37 -8.60
C THR A 187 -3.10 10.06 -7.42
N ILE A 188 -1.77 10.02 -7.38
CA ILE A 188 -0.97 10.86 -6.47
C ILE A 188 -0.43 12.06 -7.23
N SER A 189 -0.47 13.22 -6.59
CA SER A 189 0.04 14.48 -7.09
C SER A 189 1.11 15.00 -6.12
N LEU A 190 2.34 15.14 -6.58
CA LEU A 190 3.46 15.63 -5.79
C LEU A 190 3.93 16.98 -6.34
N PRO A 191 4.19 18.00 -5.50
CA PRO A 191 4.73 19.27 -5.94
C PRO A 191 6.15 19.08 -6.49
N TYR A 192 6.43 19.80 -7.58
CA TYR A 192 7.69 19.70 -8.31
C TYR A 192 8.55 20.97 -8.10
#